data_672914c1692d3db3e4e71322e583b697
#
_entry.id   672914c1692d3db3e4e71322e583b697
#
_cell.length_a   1.000
_cell.length_b   1.000
_cell.length_c   1.000
_cell.angle_alpha   90.00
_cell.angle_beta   90.00
_cell.angle_gamma   90.00
#
_symmetry.space_group_name_H-M   'P 1'
#
loop_
_entity.id
_entity.type
_entity.pdbx_description
1 polymer ?
#
loop_
_entity_poly.entity_id
_entity_poly.type
_entity_poly.pdbx_seq_one_letter_code
_entity_poly.pdbx_strand_id
1 'polypeptide(L)'
;MVRLFVWLPEMNGLECCQIIKQTKITCHIPVILLTARAQEAQRIEGFEYGADEYMTKPFNADVLLARVNNLLSNHKRLKEIFDDNAEWAQATKNIEGSDKQFIELLRKTVLNHLSDPKLKMTMVADIMNMSYIQLYRKTKAIIGITPAELLRKARTKRAMRLLQTTNLTIAEIAYQTGFGSPSYLSVCFKEEFGKSPRDIRNSEY
;
A
#
# COMPACT_ATOMS: atom_id res chain seq x y z
N MET A 1 8.65 -3.31 -10.00
CA MET A 1 9.96 -3.02 -10.65
C MET A 1 10.68 -2.00 -9.79
N VAL A 2 11.88 -2.30 -9.28
CA VAL A 2 12.72 -1.38 -8.51
C VAL A 2 13.58 -0.59 -9.48
N ARG A 3 13.62 0.74 -9.38
CA ARG A 3 14.50 1.58 -10.21
C ARG A 3 15.63 2.14 -9.35
N LEU A 4 16.86 1.92 -9.83
CA LEU A 4 18.09 2.50 -9.29
C LEU A 4 18.48 3.71 -10.14
N PHE A 5 18.69 4.85 -9.51
CA PHE A 5 19.15 6.06 -10.20
C PHE A 5 20.58 6.38 -9.82
N VAL A 6 21.42 6.47 -10.84
CA VAL A 6 22.79 6.93 -10.77
C VAL A 6 22.85 8.15 -11.67
N TRP A 7 23.35 9.24 -11.19
CA TRP A 7 23.52 10.56 -11.82
C TRP A 7 23.07 10.67 -13.29
N LEU A 8 22.08 11.54 -13.54
CA LEU A 8 21.57 11.84 -14.89
C LEU A 8 22.15 13.18 -15.34
N PRO A 9 22.61 13.32 -16.63
CA PRO A 9 23.29 14.54 -17.09
C PRO A 9 22.44 15.81 -17.05
N GLU A 10 21.10 15.69 -17.11
CA GLU A 10 20.16 16.81 -17.24
C GLU A 10 19.20 16.97 -16.05
N MET A 11 19.23 16.06 -15.06
CA MET A 11 18.30 16.06 -13.94
C MET A 11 18.97 15.54 -12.67
N ASN A 12 18.76 16.23 -11.55
CA ASN A 12 19.21 15.77 -10.25
C ASN A 12 18.41 14.52 -9.83
N GLY A 13 19.09 13.54 -9.23
CA GLY A 13 18.46 12.28 -8.78
C GLY A 13 17.34 12.50 -7.74
N LEU A 14 17.41 13.56 -6.94
CA LEU A 14 16.36 13.97 -6.01
C LEU A 14 15.11 14.48 -6.76
N GLU A 15 15.30 15.34 -7.76
CA GLU A 15 14.22 15.82 -8.62
C GLU A 15 13.55 14.68 -9.38
N CYS A 16 14.36 13.76 -9.92
CA CYS A 16 13.84 12.56 -10.58
C CYS A 16 13.02 11.70 -9.61
N CYS A 17 13.48 11.51 -8.37
CA CYS A 17 12.74 10.82 -7.33
C CYS A 17 11.41 11.52 -7.06
N GLN A 18 11.42 12.83 -6.93
CA GLN A 18 10.22 13.63 -6.69
C GLN A 18 9.19 13.46 -7.81
N ILE A 19 9.63 13.56 -9.07
CA ILE A 19 8.74 13.38 -10.23
C ILE A 19 8.12 11.98 -10.21
N ILE A 20 8.93 10.93 -9.99
CA ILE A 20 8.44 9.55 -9.91
C ILE A 20 7.42 9.41 -8.78
N LYS A 21 7.68 10.00 -7.61
CA LYS A 21 6.83 9.88 -6.43
C LYS A 21 5.59 10.78 -6.47
N GLN A 22 5.59 11.82 -7.26
CA GLN A 22 4.43 12.69 -7.46
C GLN A 22 3.51 12.23 -8.61
N THR A 23 4.04 11.46 -9.54
CA THR A 23 3.27 10.99 -10.71
C THR A 23 2.42 9.77 -10.33
N LYS A 24 1.10 9.82 -10.53
CA LYS A 24 0.13 8.75 -10.17
C LYS A 24 0.52 7.37 -10.67
N ILE A 25 1.10 7.29 -11.87
CA ILE A 25 1.45 6.01 -12.51
C ILE A 25 2.73 5.41 -11.92
N THR A 26 3.66 6.23 -11.44
CA THR A 26 5.00 5.80 -11.01
C THR A 26 5.25 5.92 -9.52
N CYS A 27 4.42 6.65 -8.78
CA CYS A 27 4.59 6.89 -7.34
C CYS A 27 4.64 5.60 -6.49
N HIS A 28 4.10 4.49 -7.01
CA HIS A 28 4.15 3.18 -6.37
C HIS A 28 5.49 2.44 -6.56
N ILE A 29 6.37 2.91 -7.42
CA ILE A 29 7.64 2.24 -7.70
C ILE A 29 8.60 2.55 -6.55
N PRO A 30 9.17 1.54 -5.85
CA PRO A 30 10.21 1.77 -4.86
C PRO A 30 11.43 2.44 -5.50
N VAL A 31 11.94 3.47 -4.83
CA VAL A 31 13.11 4.24 -5.27
C VAL A 31 14.18 4.15 -4.21
N ILE A 32 15.37 3.68 -4.60
CA ILE A 32 16.57 3.73 -3.78
C ILE A 32 17.50 4.79 -4.36
N LEU A 33 17.86 5.79 -3.58
CA LEU A 33 18.82 6.81 -3.97
C LEU A 33 20.25 6.33 -3.67
N LEU A 34 21.08 6.26 -4.70
CA LEU A 34 22.52 5.95 -4.57
C LEU A 34 23.33 7.23 -4.78
N THR A 35 24.05 7.66 -3.77
CA THR A 35 24.79 8.94 -3.80
C THR A 35 26.21 8.82 -3.30
N ALA A 36 27.09 9.69 -3.78
CA ALA A 36 28.44 9.85 -3.23
C ALA A 36 28.47 10.71 -1.96
N ARG A 37 27.37 11.36 -1.60
CA ARG A 37 27.29 12.32 -0.50
C ARG A 37 26.80 11.62 0.77
N ALA A 38 27.62 11.69 1.84
CA ALA A 38 27.36 10.96 3.09
C ALA A 38 26.77 11.84 4.21
N GLN A 39 26.47 13.11 3.94
CA GLN A 39 25.99 14.04 4.99
C GLN A 39 24.54 13.72 5.39
N GLU A 40 24.28 13.75 6.69
CA GLU A 40 22.99 13.39 7.29
C GLU A 40 21.84 14.31 6.83
N ALA A 41 22.11 15.60 6.65
CA ALA A 41 21.16 16.56 6.09
C ALA A 41 20.64 16.16 4.70
N GLN A 42 21.49 15.55 3.88
CA GLN A 42 21.12 15.12 2.52
C GLN A 42 20.34 13.80 2.50
N ARG A 43 20.51 12.97 3.54
CA ARG A 43 19.64 11.79 3.75
C ARG A 43 18.22 12.21 4.11
N ILE A 44 18.07 13.20 4.97
CA ILE A 44 16.78 13.79 5.34
C ILE A 44 16.12 14.38 4.09
N GLU A 45 16.84 15.17 3.32
CA GLU A 45 16.37 15.71 2.05
C GLU A 45 15.91 14.61 1.09
N GLY A 46 16.69 13.53 0.91
CA GLY A 46 16.32 12.40 0.06
C GLY A 46 15.00 11.74 0.47
N PHE A 47 14.74 11.62 1.77
CA PHE A 47 13.46 11.11 2.28
C PHE A 47 12.32 12.12 2.12
N GLU A 48 12.59 13.43 2.21
CA GLU A 48 11.60 14.47 1.92
C GLU A 48 11.15 14.46 0.45
N TYR A 49 12.06 14.15 -0.48
CA TYR A 49 11.74 13.91 -1.90
C TYR A 49 11.03 12.57 -2.16
N GLY A 50 10.83 11.75 -1.10
CA GLY A 50 10.02 10.54 -1.14
C GLY A 50 10.77 9.27 -1.54
N ALA A 51 12.09 9.23 -1.44
CA ALA A 51 12.84 7.99 -1.59
C ALA A 51 12.44 6.97 -0.51
N ASP A 52 12.36 5.71 -0.89
CA ASP A 52 12.05 4.61 0.05
C ASP A 52 13.32 4.17 0.78
N GLU A 53 14.50 4.37 0.18
CA GLU A 53 15.77 4.04 0.78
C GLU A 53 16.88 4.94 0.22
N TYR A 54 17.94 5.10 1.00
CA TYR A 54 19.10 5.92 0.67
C TYR A 54 20.38 5.15 0.96
N MET A 55 21.33 5.13 0.03
CA MET A 55 22.61 4.43 0.21
C MET A 55 23.78 5.25 -0.35
N THR A 56 24.83 5.33 0.43
CA THR A 56 26.08 6.06 0.05
C THR A 56 27.01 5.18 -0.76
N LYS A 57 27.67 5.77 -1.74
CA LYS A 57 28.79 5.14 -2.46
C LYS A 57 30.11 5.35 -1.68
N PRO A 58 31.01 4.36 -1.63
CA PRO A 58 30.86 3.02 -2.18
C PRO A 58 29.92 2.15 -1.33
N PHE A 59 29.13 1.27 -1.96
CA PHE A 59 28.21 0.37 -1.28
C PHE A 59 28.55 -1.10 -1.59
N ASN A 60 28.22 -1.97 -0.65
CA ASN A 60 28.31 -3.40 -0.85
C ASN A 60 27.08 -3.89 -1.63
N ALA A 61 27.30 -4.69 -2.69
CA ALA A 61 26.24 -5.23 -3.52
C ALA A 61 25.28 -6.13 -2.72
N ASP A 62 25.78 -6.92 -1.77
CA ASP A 62 24.95 -7.79 -0.94
C ASP A 62 24.04 -6.99 -0.02
N VAL A 63 24.51 -5.87 0.52
CA VAL A 63 23.70 -4.95 1.32
C VAL A 63 22.62 -4.30 0.46
N LEU A 64 22.93 -3.90 -0.78
CA LEU A 64 21.95 -3.38 -1.71
C LEU A 64 20.88 -4.42 -2.05
N LEU A 65 21.28 -5.65 -2.36
CA LEU A 65 20.35 -6.75 -2.64
C LEU A 65 19.49 -7.07 -1.43
N ALA A 66 20.05 -7.10 -0.23
CA ALA A 66 19.27 -7.31 0.99
C ALA A 66 18.21 -6.23 1.19
N ARG A 67 18.54 -4.95 0.97
CA ARG A 67 17.58 -3.83 1.05
C ARG A 67 16.50 -3.91 -0.02
N VAL A 68 16.87 -4.24 -1.27
CA VAL A 68 15.91 -4.47 -2.36
C VAL A 68 14.95 -5.62 -1.98
N ASN A 69 15.49 -6.74 -1.51
CA ASN A 69 14.69 -7.89 -1.11
C ASN A 69 13.77 -7.57 0.07
N ASN A 70 14.25 -6.79 1.05
CA ASN A 70 13.43 -6.34 2.18
C ASN A 70 12.29 -5.42 1.71
N LEU A 71 12.57 -4.46 0.82
CA LEU A 71 11.53 -3.63 0.23
C LEU A 71 10.49 -4.47 -0.53
N LEU A 72 10.91 -5.47 -1.29
CA LEU A 72 10.02 -6.35 -2.04
C LEU A 72 9.24 -7.33 -1.15
N SER A 73 9.86 -7.89 -0.13
CA SER A 73 9.24 -8.88 0.76
C SER A 73 8.25 -8.24 1.76
N ASN A 74 8.58 -7.06 2.28
CA ASN A 74 7.64 -6.29 3.09
C ASN A 74 6.38 -5.93 2.29
N HIS A 75 6.54 -5.60 1.01
CA HIS A 75 5.44 -5.40 0.08
C HIS A 75 4.52 -6.61 -0.07
N LYS A 76 5.08 -7.82 -0.08
CA LYS A 76 4.32 -9.05 -0.32
C LYS A 76 3.55 -9.49 0.93
N ARG A 77 4.18 -9.38 2.10
CA ARG A 77 3.66 -9.90 3.36
C ARG A 77 2.49 -9.09 3.94
N LEU A 78 2.55 -7.76 3.86
CA LEU A 78 1.47 -6.89 4.37
C LEU A 78 0.29 -6.77 3.41
N LYS A 79 0.49 -7.15 2.14
CA LYS A 79 -0.54 -7.12 1.11
C LYS A 79 -1.69 -8.10 1.36
N GLU A 80 -1.42 -9.20 2.06
CA GLU A 80 -2.34 -10.33 2.19
C GLU A 80 -3.22 -10.27 3.45
N ILE A 81 -2.92 -9.40 4.42
CA ILE A 81 -3.30 -9.60 5.84
C ILE A 81 -4.25 -8.53 6.41
N PHE A 82 -4.69 -7.54 5.64
CA PHE A 82 -5.33 -6.34 6.19
C PHE A 82 -6.62 -6.57 7.00
N ASP A 83 -7.33 -7.69 6.80
CA ASP A 83 -8.65 -7.92 7.40
C ASP A 83 -8.68 -8.95 8.53
N ASP A 84 -7.68 -9.80 8.68
CA ASP A 84 -7.57 -10.77 9.78
C ASP A 84 -6.75 -10.20 10.95
N ASN A 85 -7.34 -10.21 12.16
CA ASN A 85 -6.68 -9.67 13.34
C ASN A 85 -5.43 -10.46 13.75
N ALA A 86 -5.44 -11.79 13.60
CA ALA A 86 -4.33 -12.65 13.97
C ALA A 86 -3.18 -12.53 12.96
N GLU A 87 -3.51 -12.58 11.69
CA GLU A 87 -2.53 -12.40 10.60
C GLU A 87 -1.96 -10.98 10.61
N TRP A 88 -2.80 -9.95 10.85
CA TRP A 88 -2.36 -8.57 10.99
C TRP A 88 -1.37 -8.39 12.15
N ALA A 89 -1.68 -8.93 13.33
CA ALA A 89 -0.80 -8.85 14.48
C ALA A 89 0.56 -9.50 14.21
N GLN A 90 0.58 -10.62 13.50
CA GLN A 90 1.80 -11.30 13.12
C GLN A 90 2.60 -10.55 12.06
N ALA A 91 1.94 -9.93 11.09
CA ALA A 91 2.60 -9.15 10.03
C ALA A 91 3.20 -7.83 10.56
N THR A 92 2.54 -7.22 11.54
CA THR A 92 3.00 -5.97 12.15
C THR A 92 3.93 -6.19 13.34
N LYS A 93 4.22 -7.43 13.72
CA LYS A 93 5.06 -7.78 14.88
C LYS A 93 6.45 -7.15 14.85
N ASN A 94 7.03 -7.01 13.66
CA ASN A 94 8.38 -6.46 13.45
C ASN A 94 8.36 -4.96 13.11
N ILE A 95 7.18 -4.32 13.15
CA ILE A 95 7.05 -2.88 12.92
C ILE A 95 7.00 -2.22 14.29
N GLU A 96 7.90 -1.29 14.55
CA GLU A 96 8.04 -0.62 15.84
C GLU A 96 7.79 0.89 15.72
N GLY A 97 7.58 1.53 16.88
CA GLY A 97 7.51 2.97 17.00
C GLY A 97 6.34 3.62 16.27
N SER A 98 6.62 4.75 15.63
CA SER A 98 5.62 5.59 14.96
C SER A 98 4.95 4.92 13.76
N ASP A 99 5.64 3.97 13.11
CA ASP A 99 5.10 3.27 11.95
C ASP A 99 4.03 2.26 12.34
N LYS A 100 4.20 1.59 13.48
CA LYS A 100 3.17 0.70 14.03
C LYS A 100 1.91 1.49 14.38
N GLN A 101 2.06 2.60 15.09
CA GLN A 101 0.94 3.47 15.43
C GLN A 101 0.20 3.99 14.19
N PHE A 102 0.96 4.40 13.18
CA PHE A 102 0.40 4.86 11.92
C PHE A 102 -0.42 3.77 11.22
N ILE A 103 0.11 2.56 11.10
CA ILE A 103 -0.59 1.44 10.45
C ILE A 103 -1.84 1.04 11.20
N GLU A 104 -1.79 0.98 12.52
CA GLU A 104 -2.94 0.65 13.35
C GLU A 104 -4.04 1.71 13.23
N LEU A 105 -3.67 2.99 13.25
CA LEU A 105 -4.60 4.08 13.04
C LEU A 105 -5.22 4.05 11.64
N LEU A 106 -4.39 3.84 10.59
CA LEU A 106 -4.86 3.71 9.21
C LEU A 106 -5.86 2.56 9.08
N ARG A 107 -5.51 1.39 9.61
CA ARG A 107 -6.37 0.22 9.60
C ARG A 107 -7.71 0.50 10.29
N LYS A 108 -7.67 1.01 11.52
CA LYS A 108 -8.87 1.36 12.28
C LYS A 108 -9.76 2.35 11.52
N THR A 109 -9.16 3.40 10.96
CA THR A 109 -9.89 4.43 10.20
C THR A 109 -10.54 3.83 8.95
N VAL A 110 -9.82 3.02 8.18
CA VAL A 110 -10.37 2.37 6.99
C VAL A 110 -11.50 1.41 7.35
N LEU A 111 -11.32 0.54 8.36
CA LEU A 111 -12.34 -0.44 8.74
C LEU A 111 -13.61 0.20 9.28
N ASN A 112 -13.50 1.29 10.03
CA ASN A 112 -14.66 2.01 10.58
C ASN A 112 -15.54 2.66 9.49
N HIS A 113 -14.95 3.00 8.34
CA HIS A 113 -15.64 3.67 7.24
C HIS A 113 -15.77 2.80 5.99
N LEU A 114 -15.42 1.51 6.08
CA LEU A 114 -15.29 0.62 4.93
C LEU A 114 -16.57 0.51 4.09
N SER A 115 -17.72 0.52 4.74
CA SER A 115 -19.04 0.37 4.12
C SER A 115 -19.54 1.64 3.42
N ASP A 116 -18.90 2.80 3.64
CA ASP A 116 -19.28 4.03 2.96
C ASP A 116 -18.76 4.03 1.51
N PRO A 117 -19.66 4.00 0.49
CA PRO A 117 -19.24 4.04 -0.91
C PRO A 117 -18.60 5.37 -1.32
N LYS A 118 -18.80 6.44 -0.53
CA LYS A 118 -18.19 7.74 -0.76
C LYS A 118 -16.83 7.89 -0.13
N LEU A 119 -16.37 6.91 0.67
CA LEU A 119 -15.05 6.95 1.31
C LEU A 119 -13.96 7.09 0.27
N LYS A 120 -13.24 8.20 0.33
CA LYS A 120 -12.03 8.49 -0.43
C LYS A 120 -10.83 8.49 0.51
N MET A 121 -9.66 8.13 0.00
CA MET A 121 -8.45 8.13 0.82
C MET A 121 -7.96 9.54 1.21
N THR A 122 -8.45 10.59 0.53
CA THR A 122 -8.29 11.97 0.99
C THR A 122 -9.01 12.21 2.32
N MET A 123 -10.23 11.71 2.49
CA MET A 123 -10.97 11.79 3.75
C MET A 123 -10.25 11.02 4.87
N VAL A 124 -9.66 9.86 4.56
CA VAL A 124 -8.83 9.10 5.52
C VAL A 124 -7.61 9.92 5.94
N ALA A 125 -6.95 10.60 5.00
CA ALA A 125 -5.82 11.48 5.30
C ALA A 125 -6.24 12.63 6.23
N ASP A 126 -7.38 13.26 5.96
CA ASP A 126 -7.92 14.34 6.79
C ASP A 126 -8.22 13.87 8.22
N ILE A 127 -8.85 12.69 8.39
CA ILE A 127 -9.11 12.07 9.69
C ILE A 127 -7.80 11.78 10.46
N MET A 128 -6.75 11.42 9.72
CA MET A 128 -5.43 11.13 10.29
C MET A 128 -4.55 12.39 10.47
N ASN A 129 -5.10 13.60 10.22
CA ASN A 129 -4.41 14.89 10.29
C ASN A 129 -3.12 14.94 9.46
N MET A 130 -3.18 14.42 8.24
CA MET A 130 -2.05 14.44 7.30
C MET A 130 -2.50 14.75 5.87
N SER A 131 -1.57 15.21 5.04
CA SER A 131 -1.87 15.37 3.61
C SER A 131 -2.02 14.01 2.93
N TYR A 132 -2.81 13.95 1.84
CA TYR A 132 -2.93 12.72 1.05
C TYR A 132 -1.57 12.22 0.51
N ILE A 133 -0.66 13.14 0.21
CA ILE A 133 0.69 12.79 -0.25
C ILE A 133 1.48 12.08 0.86
N GLN A 134 1.39 12.57 2.10
CA GLN A 134 2.02 11.94 3.26
C GLN A 134 1.41 10.55 3.53
N LEU A 135 0.07 10.45 3.53
CA LEU A 135 -0.63 9.17 3.66
C LEU A 135 -0.17 8.19 2.58
N TYR A 136 -0.12 8.65 1.33
CA TYR A 136 0.29 7.84 0.19
C TYR A 136 1.71 7.30 0.36
N ARG A 137 2.68 8.20 0.62
CA ARG A 137 4.09 7.85 0.79
C ARG A 137 4.30 6.86 1.94
N LYS A 138 3.71 7.18 3.09
CA LYS A 138 3.88 6.36 4.30
C LYS A 138 3.22 5.00 4.15
N THR A 139 2.00 4.93 3.61
CA THR A 139 1.32 3.66 3.32
C THR A 139 2.14 2.82 2.34
N LYS A 140 2.65 3.45 1.29
CA LYS A 140 3.45 2.76 0.27
C LYS A 140 4.78 2.25 0.82
N ALA A 141 5.46 3.04 1.65
CA ALA A 141 6.74 2.66 2.26
C ALA A 141 6.58 1.49 3.23
N ILE A 142 5.50 1.47 4.03
CA ILE A 142 5.33 0.50 5.09
C ILE A 142 4.58 -0.75 4.60
N ILE A 143 3.46 -0.56 3.89
CA ILE A 143 2.56 -1.64 3.45
C ILE A 143 2.88 -2.11 2.03
N GLY A 144 3.51 -1.28 1.22
CA GLY A 144 3.92 -1.61 -0.14
C GLY A 144 2.86 -1.42 -1.21
N ILE A 145 1.63 -1.10 -0.85
CA ILE A 145 0.53 -0.83 -1.77
C ILE A 145 0.01 0.59 -1.59
N THR A 146 -0.71 1.09 -2.55
CA THR A 146 -1.32 2.42 -2.45
C THR A 146 -2.48 2.43 -1.46
N PRO A 147 -2.81 3.57 -0.83
CA PRO A 147 -4.00 3.67 0.01
C PRO A 147 -5.30 3.26 -0.70
N ALA A 148 -5.46 3.61 -1.97
CA ALA A 148 -6.62 3.22 -2.76
C ALA A 148 -6.68 1.70 -3.00
N GLU A 149 -5.55 1.07 -3.26
CA GLU A 149 -5.43 -0.38 -3.40
C GLU A 149 -5.70 -1.09 -2.08
N LEU A 150 -5.24 -0.52 -0.96
CA LEU A 150 -5.53 -0.99 0.39
C LEU A 150 -7.04 -1.01 0.67
N LEU A 151 -7.72 0.10 0.40
CA LEU A 151 -9.18 0.20 0.57
C LEU A 151 -9.91 -0.83 -0.29
N ARG A 152 -9.53 -0.95 -1.57
CA ARG A 152 -10.11 -1.92 -2.50
C ARG A 152 -9.95 -3.36 -1.97
N LYS A 153 -8.76 -3.73 -1.52
CA LYS A 153 -8.49 -5.07 -0.97
C LYS A 153 -9.27 -5.34 0.31
N ALA A 154 -9.33 -4.38 1.23
CA ALA A 154 -10.13 -4.50 2.44
C ALA A 154 -11.61 -4.74 2.14
N ARG A 155 -12.19 -3.98 1.19
CA ARG A 155 -13.56 -4.17 0.72
C ARG A 155 -13.79 -5.54 0.09
N THR A 156 -12.86 -5.98 -0.76
CA THR A 156 -12.95 -7.28 -1.46
C THR A 156 -12.87 -8.44 -0.48
N LYS A 157 -11.96 -8.39 0.51
CA LYS A 157 -11.87 -9.42 1.57
C LYS A 157 -13.12 -9.46 2.44
N ARG A 158 -13.69 -8.30 2.81
CA ARG A 158 -14.96 -8.26 3.52
C ARG A 158 -16.10 -8.84 2.69
N ALA A 159 -16.10 -8.60 1.37
CA ALA A 159 -17.07 -9.20 0.46
C ALA A 159 -16.95 -10.73 0.42
N MET A 160 -15.75 -11.28 0.40
CA MET A 160 -15.51 -12.72 0.49
C MET A 160 -16.10 -13.29 1.77
N ARG A 161 -15.83 -12.66 2.92
CA ARG A 161 -16.38 -13.11 4.20
C ARG A 161 -17.92 -13.10 4.20
N LEU A 162 -18.56 -12.03 3.73
CA LEU A 162 -20.00 -11.96 3.62
C LEU A 162 -20.57 -13.03 2.67
N LEU A 163 -19.87 -13.29 1.57
CA LEU A 163 -20.24 -14.32 0.61
C LEU A 163 -20.28 -15.71 1.25
N GLN A 164 -19.32 -16.03 2.12
CA GLN A 164 -19.18 -17.32 2.80
C GLN A 164 -20.07 -17.45 4.03
N THR A 165 -20.39 -16.34 4.71
CA THR A 165 -21.07 -16.40 6.01
C THR A 165 -22.53 -15.98 5.96
N THR A 166 -23.03 -15.52 4.80
CA THR A 166 -24.40 -14.98 4.66
C THR A 166 -25.03 -15.42 3.35
N ASN A 167 -26.38 -15.35 3.31
CA ASN A 167 -27.15 -15.59 2.10
C ASN A 167 -27.43 -14.31 1.29
N LEU A 168 -26.71 -13.22 1.56
CA LEU A 168 -26.87 -11.96 0.85
C LEU A 168 -26.61 -12.11 -0.65
N THR A 169 -27.33 -11.41 -1.47
CA THR A 169 -27.08 -11.34 -2.91
C THR A 169 -25.73 -10.61 -3.18
N ILE A 170 -25.14 -10.85 -4.34
CA ILE A 170 -23.89 -10.17 -4.73
C ILE A 170 -24.08 -8.66 -4.77
N ALA A 171 -25.28 -8.18 -5.11
CA ALA A 171 -25.60 -6.77 -5.10
C ALA A 171 -25.62 -6.19 -3.67
N GLU A 172 -26.26 -6.86 -2.73
CA GLU A 172 -26.27 -6.47 -1.32
C GLU A 172 -24.86 -6.47 -0.73
N ILE A 173 -24.07 -7.51 -1.01
CA ILE A 173 -22.66 -7.58 -0.59
C ILE A 173 -21.87 -6.37 -1.15
N ALA A 174 -22.05 -6.02 -2.43
CA ALA A 174 -21.36 -4.89 -3.03
C ALA A 174 -21.64 -3.60 -2.25
N TYR A 175 -22.91 -3.30 -2.01
CA TYR A 175 -23.30 -2.07 -1.30
C TYR A 175 -22.87 -2.10 0.18
N GLN A 176 -23.00 -3.22 0.88
CA GLN A 176 -22.58 -3.34 2.27
C GLN A 176 -21.06 -3.25 2.46
N THR A 177 -20.30 -3.53 1.44
CA THR A 177 -18.85 -3.42 1.45
C THR A 177 -18.32 -2.12 0.83
N GLY A 178 -19.21 -1.19 0.50
CA GLY A 178 -18.85 0.14 0.00
C GLY A 178 -18.45 0.18 -1.48
N PHE A 179 -18.75 -0.86 -2.27
CA PHE A 179 -18.60 -0.78 -3.72
C PHE A 179 -19.75 0.01 -4.35
N GLY A 180 -19.41 0.87 -5.31
CA GLY A 180 -20.42 1.67 -6.03
C GLY A 180 -21.32 0.85 -6.98
N SER A 181 -20.90 -0.38 -7.34
CA SER A 181 -21.70 -1.29 -8.17
C SER A 181 -21.27 -2.75 -8.00
N PRO A 182 -22.21 -3.71 -8.20
CA PRO A 182 -21.91 -5.15 -8.20
C PRO A 182 -20.91 -5.57 -9.29
N SER A 183 -20.95 -4.91 -10.44
CA SER A 183 -20.01 -5.16 -11.55
C SER A 183 -18.59 -4.83 -11.17
N TYR A 184 -18.37 -3.69 -10.50
CA TYR A 184 -17.05 -3.31 -10.05
C TYR A 184 -16.52 -4.22 -8.93
N LEU A 185 -17.39 -4.63 -8.00
CA LEU A 185 -17.05 -5.68 -7.03
C LEU A 185 -16.56 -6.94 -7.76
N SER A 186 -17.30 -7.43 -8.76
CA SER A 186 -16.97 -8.68 -9.46
C SER A 186 -15.60 -8.61 -10.14
N VAL A 187 -15.24 -7.46 -10.73
CA VAL A 187 -13.91 -7.25 -11.32
C VAL A 187 -12.82 -7.31 -10.25
N CYS A 188 -12.95 -6.52 -9.19
CA CYS A 188 -11.97 -6.48 -8.10
C CYS A 188 -11.83 -7.85 -7.41
N PHE A 189 -12.94 -8.56 -7.25
CA PHE A 189 -12.98 -9.87 -6.63
C PHE A 189 -12.26 -10.92 -7.47
N LYS A 190 -12.46 -10.91 -8.79
CA LYS A 190 -11.77 -11.81 -9.71
C LYS A 190 -10.25 -11.50 -9.79
N GLU A 191 -9.87 -10.22 -9.73
CA GLU A 191 -8.46 -9.82 -9.66
C GLU A 191 -7.78 -10.32 -8.37
N GLU A 192 -8.48 -10.31 -7.25
CA GLU A 192 -7.91 -10.69 -5.95
C GLU A 192 -7.90 -12.21 -5.73
N PHE A 193 -8.97 -12.92 -6.12
CA PHE A 193 -9.17 -14.34 -5.79
C PHE A 193 -9.13 -15.28 -7.01
N GLY A 194 -8.97 -14.73 -8.23
CA GLY A 194 -8.94 -15.52 -9.46
C GLY A 194 -10.30 -16.04 -9.96
N LYS A 195 -11.36 -15.95 -9.14
CA LYS A 195 -12.73 -16.37 -9.44
C LYS A 195 -13.72 -15.25 -9.18
N SER A 196 -14.87 -15.26 -9.86
CA SER A 196 -15.93 -14.30 -9.56
C SER A 196 -16.69 -14.67 -8.27
N PRO A 197 -17.39 -13.72 -7.62
CA PRO A 197 -18.24 -14.03 -6.46
C PRO A 197 -19.28 -15.09 -6.76
N ARG A 198 -19.82 -15.10 -7.99
CA ARG A 198 -20.82 -16.07 -8.44
C ARG A 198 -20.23 -17.48 -8.55
N ASP A 199 -19.00 -17.59 -9.08
CA ASP A 199 -18.32 -18.88 -9.24
C ASP A 199 -18.02 -19.52 -7.89
N ILE A 200 -17.59 -18.71 -6.90
CA ILE A 200 -17.32 -19.19 -5.54
C ILE A 200 -18.60 -19.67 -4.89
N ARG A 201 -19.68 -18.90 -4.96
CA ARG A 201 -20.98 -19.32 -4.38
C ARG A 201 -21.49 -20.61 -4.99
N ASN A 202 -21.35 -20.80 -6.30
CA ASN A 202 -21.80 -22.02 -6.98
C ASN A 202 -20.87 -23.23 -6.71
N SER A 203 -19.65 -23.02 -6.23
CA SER A 203 -18.71 -24.11 -5.91
C SER A 203 -18.84 -24.63 -4.47
N GLU A 204 -19.62 -23.97 -3.62
CA GLU A 204 -19.92 -24.39 -2.24
C GLU A 204 -21.24 -25.17 -2.12
N TYR A 205 -21.94 -25.40 -3.25
CA TYR A 205 -23.08 -26.27 -3.41
C TYR A 205 -22.74 -27.45 -4.35
#